data_6612e2314d464a2659332d134eb6bca7
#
_entry.id   6612e2314d464a2659332d134eb6bca7
#
_cell.length_a   1.000
_cell.length_b   1.000
_cell.length_c   1.000
_cell.angle_alpha   90.00
_cell.angle_beta   90.00
_cell.angle_gamma   90.00
#
_symmetry.space_group_name_H-M   'P 1'
#
loop_
_entity.id
_entity.type
_entity.pdbx_description
1 polymer ?
#
loop_
_entity_poly.entity_id
_entity_poly.type
_entity_poly.pdbx_seq_one_letter_code
_entity_poly.pdbx_strand_id
1 'polypeptide(L)'
;FWLRMDLQPMTESSQTTHVVLVTGPSGAGRTTAINALEDAGFEAIDNMPLTLAPRLFEGPRLNRPLALGLDTRNRDFAANQMMETIGTLAANGAIKLEVLYLDCSVDVLIRRFSETRRRHHLSPDGTALEGIQLDLDLMQPARARADVLIDTTTLSPHDLRAEVTRYFAQDLSHTMAISVQSFSYKRGTPSGIDMMFDCRFLRNPYWDQVLRSENGLHAGVQAYVAEDKNFAPFRKQILDLTDLVIPAHMAEGRSHLAIGFGCTGGKHRSVTMVEILEKDLQLRGWHVTIRHRELVEKTAHTDTSKSKVMDS
;
A
#
# COMPACT_ATOMS: atom_id res chain seq x y z
N PHE A 1 48.37 42.22 5.71
CA PHE A 1 46.97 42.12 5.28
C PHE A 1 46.61 40.64 5.10
N TRP A 2 46.12 40.00 6.16
CA TRP A 2 45.62 38.66 6.12
C TRP A 2 44.08 38.74 6.11
N LEU A 3 43.43 38.35 5.02
CA LEU A 3 42.00 38.14 4.94
C LEU A 3 41.64 36.94 5.81
N ARG A 4 40.92 37.17 6.91
CA ARG A 4 40.14 36.14 7.61
C ARG A 4 38.96 35.77 6.70
N MET A 5 39.01 34.58 6.14
CA MET A 5 37.82 33.93 5.60
C MET A 5 37.02 33.44 6.80
N ASP A 6 35.89 34.10 7.08
CA ASP A 6 34.85 33.60 7.99
C ASP A 6 34.23 32.37 7.31
N LEU A 7 34.63 31.21 7.82
CA LEU A 7 33.94 29.96 7.58
C LEU A 7 32.60 30.06 8.33
N GLN A 8 31.52 30.37 7.62
CA GLN A 8 30.17 30.19 8.13
C GLN A 8 29.99 28.70 8.46
N PRO A 9 29.47 28.36 9.67
CA PRO A 9 29.14 26.97 9.96
C PRO A 9 28.08 26.52 8.96
N MET A 10 28.38 25.44 8.22
CA MET A 10 27.39 24.73 7.44
C MET A 10 26.25 24.37 8.36
N THR A 11 25.07 24.94 8.12
CA THR A 11 23.84 24.53 8.78
C THR A 11 23.68 23.03 8.52
N GLU A 12 23.86 22.21 9.56
CA GLU A 12 23.47 20.81 9.55
C GLU A 12 21.97 20.78 9.19
N SER A 13 21.68 20.33 7.97
CA SER A 13 20.30 19.99 7.62
C SER A 13 19.84 18.96 8.65
N SER A 14 18.82 19.28 9.42
CA SER A 14 18.23 18.39 10.41
C SER A 14 17.61 17.20 9.68
N GLN A 15 18.42 16.20 9.33
CA GLN A 15 17.91 14.96 8.76
C GLN A 15 17.09 14.25 9.84
N THR A 16 15.78 14.22 9.65
CA THR A 16 14.87 13.44 10.49
C THR A 16 15.07 11.94 10.19
N THR A 17 15.02 11.09 11.24
CA THR A 17 15.06 9.64 11.06
C THR A 17 13.71 9.15 10.53
N HIS A 18 13.71 8.44 9.41
CA HIS A 18 12.49 7.82 8.86
C HIS A 18 12.10 6.61 9.71
N VAL A 19 10.86 6.58 10.19
CA VAL A 19 10.30 5.52 11.03
C VAL A 19 9.01 5.01 10.40
N VAL A 20 8.99 3.73 10.06
CA VAL A 20 7.78 3.04 9.56
C VAL A 20 7.21 2.17 10.66
N LEU A 21 6.02 2.52 11.16
CA LEU A 21 5.29 1.71 12.11
C LEU A 21 4.37 0.74 11.35
N VAL A 22 4.69 -0.54 11.40
CA VAL A 22 3.97 -1.61 10.69
C VAL A 22 2.96 -2.26 11.62
N THR A 23 1.69 -2.21 11.25
CA THR A 23 0.61 -2.78 12.05
C THR A 23 -0.50 -3.37 11.19
N GLY A 24 -1.50 -4.00 11.82
CA GLY A 24 -2.63 -4.67 11.17
C GLY A 24 -3.03 -5.94 11.89
N PRO A 25 -4.17 -6.56 11.54
CA PRO A 25 -4.66 -7.76 12.19
C PRO A 25 -3.68 -8.93 12.03
N SER A 26 -3.70 -9.82 13.00
CA SER A 26 -2.88 -11.04 12.99
C SER A 26 -3.19 -11.88 11.75
N GLY A 27 -2.15 -12.26 11.02
CA GLY A 27 -2.29 -12.98 9.73
C GLY A 27 -2.35 -12.08 8.50
N ALA A 28 -2.37 -10.75 8.63
CA ALA A 28 -2.34 -9.83 7.49
C ALA A 28 -0.97 -9.74 6.79
N GLY A 29 0.09 -10.34 7.34
CA GLY A 29 1.41 -10.40 6.68
C GLY A 29 2.47 -9.45 7.27
N ARG A 30 2.29 -8.95 8.51
CA ARG A 30 3.21 -8.00 9.15
C ARG A 30 4.68 -8.46 9.13
N THR A 31 4.97 -9.69 9.50
CA THR A 31 6.34 -10.23 9.47
C THR A 31 6.96 -10.17 8.08
N THR A 32 6.16 -10.45 7.05
CA THR A 32 6.61 -10.33 5.65
C THR A 32 6.95 -8.88 5.29
N ALA A 33 6.14 -7.93 5.74
CA ALA A 33 6.36 -6.51 5.50
C ALA A 33 7.61 -5.98 6.24
N ILE A 34 7.79 -6.38 7.51
CA ILE A 34 8.97 -6.01 8.31
C ILE A 34 10.25 -6.55 7.67
N ASN A 35 10.26 -7.82 7.25
CA ASN A 35 11.40 -8.41 6.56
C ASN A 35 11.70 -7.70 5.23
N ALA A 36 10.66 -7.27 4.50
CA ALA A 36 10.84 -6.49 3.27
C ALA A 36 11.48 -5.12 3.53
N LEU A 37 11.12 -4.45 4.63
CA LEU A 37 11.75 -3.20 5.06
C LEU A 37 13.20 -3.42 5.50
N GLU A 38 13.49 -4.52 6.21
CA GLU A 38 14.85 -4.90 6.59
C GLU A 38 15.73 -5.12 5.36
N ASP A 39 15.24 -5.87 4.37
CA ASP A 39 15.90 -6.06 3.07
C ASP A 39 16.11 -4.73 2.32
N ALA A 40 15.24 -3.74 2.54
CA ALA A 40 15.34 -2.38 2.00
C ALA A 40 16.29 -1.46 2.80
N GLY A 41 16.95 -1.97 3.86
CA GLY A 41 17.97 -1.24 4.64
C GLY A 41 17.45 -0.59 5.93
N PHE A 42 16.20 -0.83 6.32
CA PHE A 42 15.69 -0.40 7.62
C PHE A 42 16.25 -1.27 8.74
N GLU A 43 16.49 -0.68 9.91
CA GLU A 43 16.62 -1.44 11.13
C GLU A 43 15.23 -1.96 11.53
N ALA A 44 15.06 -3.28 11.73
CA ALA A 44 13.76 -3.89 11.98
C ALA A 44 13.63 -4.33 13.44
N ILE A 45 12.57 -3.86 14.11
CA ILE A 45 12.21 -4.29 15.45
C ILE A 45 10.75 -4.76 15.43
N ASP A 46 10.54 -6.08 15.53
CA ASP A 46 9.19 -6.64 15.59
C ASP A 46 8.75 -6.91 17.02
N ASN A 47 7.46 -6.75 17.29
CA ASN A 47 6.83 -7.06 18.57
C ASN A 47 7.42 -6.32 19.79
N MET A 48 7.73 -5.04 19.60
CA MET A 48 8.20 -4.20 20.70
C MET A 48 7.05 -3.81 21.64
N PRO A 49 7.22 -3.84 22.97
CA PRO A 49 6.27 -3.26 23.90
C PRO A 49 6.01 -1.78 23.62
N LEU A 50 4.71 -1.38 23.58
CA LEU A 50 4.29 0.00 23.27
C LEU A 50 5.00 1.04 24.14
N THR A 51 5.17 0.73 25.43
CA THR A 51 5.83 1.61 26.42
C THR A 51 7.31 1.85 26.17
N LEU A 52 7.97 1.01 25.35
CA LEU A 52 9.39 1.14 25.02
C LEU A 52 9.63 1.89 23.71
N ALA A 53 8.63 1.98 22.83
CA ALA A 53 8.81 2.60 21.52
C ALA A 53 9.31 4.07 21.59
N PRO A 54 8.80 4.96 22.47
CA PRO A 54 9.33 6.33 22.60
C PRO A 54 10.79 6.37 23.07
N ARG A 55 11.22 5.39 23.92
CA ARG A 55 12.57 5.34 24.47
C ARG A 55 13.66 5.08 23.45
N LEU A 56 13.32 4.49 22.30
CA LEU A 56 14.27 4.30 21.19
C LEU A 56 14.86 5.63 20.70
N PHE A 57 14.17 6.73 20.93
CA PHE A 57 14.52 8.05 20.42
C PHE A 57 15.05 8.99 21.51
N GLU A 58 15.23 8.48 22.76
CA GLU A 58 15.85 9.23 23.86
C GLU A 58 17.39 9.20 23.83
N GLY A 59 17.99 8.37 22.96
CA GLY A 59 19.43 8.16 22.82
C GLY A 59 20.07 8.92 21.65
N PRO A 60 21.27 8.50 21.21
CA PRO A 60 21.89 9.00 20.01
C PRO A 60 20.99 8.80 18.79
N ARG A 61 21.10 9.69 17.80
CA ARG A 61 20.32 9.57 16.56
C ARG A 61 20.59 8.24 15.88
N LEU A 62 19.53 7.63 15.39
CA LEU A 62 19.63 6.41 14.60
C LEU A 62 20.26 6.74 13.24
N ASN A 63 21.22 5.94 12.82
CA ASN A 63 21.93 6.12 11.56
C ASN A 63 21.21 5.46 10.37
N ARG A 64 20.11 4.74 10.62
CA ARG A 64 19.31 4.04 9.63
C ARG A 64 17.83 4.34 9.86
N PRO A 65 17.01 4.25 8.81
CA PRO A 65 15.57 4.26 8.98
C PRO A 65 15.14 3.05 9.81
N LEU A 66 14.03 3.16 10.54
CA LEU A 66 13.56 2.17 11.49
C LEU A 66 12.19 1.63 11.11
N ALA A 67 12.02 0.30 11.10
CA ALA A 67 10.74 -0.38 10.97
C ALA A 67 10.31 -0.97 12.31
N LEU A 68 9.17 -0.52 12.84
CA LEU A 68 8.62 -0.97 14.12
C LEU A 68 7.37 -1.80 13.89
N GLY A 69 7.38 -3.07 14.29
CA GLY A 69 6.20 -3.94 14.29
C GLY A 69 5.43 -3.83 15.60
N LEU A 70 4.20 -3.33 15.56
CA LEU A 70 3.30 -3.29 16.71
C LEU A 70 2.00 -4.02 16.41
N ASP A 71 1.54 -4.87 17.32
CA ASP A 71 0.25 -5.58 17.20
C ASP A 71 -0.37 -5.95 18.55
N THR A 72 -1.56 -6.53 18.47
CA THR A 72 -2.36 -6.95 19.61
C THR A 72 -1.76 -8.11 20.41
N ARG A 73 -0.69 -8.77 19.94
CA ARG A 73 0.05 -9.80 20.69
C ARG A 73 0.98 -9.20 21.74
N ASN A 74 1.16 -7.91 21.70
CA ASN A 74 1.98 -7.22 22.66
C ASN A 74 1.37 -7.33 24.06
N ARG A 75 2.18 -7.68 25.09
CA ARG A 75 1.71 -7.90 26.46
C ARG A 75 0.92 -6.70 27.01
N ASP A 76 1.32 -5.49 26.64
CA ASP A 76 0.74 -4.25 27.14
C ASP A 76 -0.17 -3.59 26.09
N PHE A 77 -0.70 -4.37 25.14
CA PHE A 77 -1.51 -3.79 24.07
C PHE A 77 -2.83 -3.25 24.60
N ALA A 78 -3.06 -1.97 24.34
CA ALA A 78 -4.36 -1.31 24.44
C ALA A 78 -4.49 -0.33 23.26
N ALA A 79 -5.65 -0.28 22.62
CA ALA A 79 -5.85 0.54 21.42
C ALA A 79 -5.58 2.03 21.67
N ASN A 80 -6.00 2.57 22.82
CA ASN A 80 -5.72 3.93 23.24
C ASN A 80 -4.22 4.18 23.44
N GLN A 81 -3.51 3.26 24.08
CA GLN A 81 -2.06 3.36 24.29
C GLN A 81 -1.27 3.31 22.98
N MET A 82 -1.72 2.51 22.03
CA MET A 82 -1.14 2.50 20.68
C MET A 82 -1.31 3.86 20.01
N MET A 83 -2.50 4.47 20.09
CA MET A 83 -2.76 5.80 19.54
C MET A 83 -1.94 6.89 20.23
N GLU A 84 -1.77 6.82 21.54
CA GLU A 84 -0.89 7.72 22.30
C GLU A 84 0.57 7.57 21.87
N THR A 85 1.03 6.34 21.67
CA THR A 85 2.39 6.05 21.17
C THR A 85 2.59 6.64 19.78
N ILE A 86 1.65 6.42 18.85
CA ILE A 86 1.69 7.01 17.51
C ILE A 86 1.74 8.54 17.60
N GLY A 87 0.88 9.15 18.44
CA GLY A 87 0.86 10.60 18.65
C GLY A 87 2.17 11.14 19.21
N THR A 88 2.77 10.46 20.18
CA THR A 88 4.05 10.84 20.79
C THR A 88 5.19 10.76 19.78
N LEU A 89 5.24 9.69 18.97
CA LEU A 89 6.24 9.52 17.94
C LEU A 89 6.07 10.57 16.81
N ALA A 90 4.86 10.84 16.40
CA ALA A 90 4.56 11.84 15.38
C ALA A 90 4.90 13.28 15.82
N ALA A 91 4.78 13.57 17.12
CA ALA A 91 5.14 14.87 17.69
C ALA A 91 6.67 15.06 17.86
N ASN A 92 7.46 14.01 17.72
CA ASN A 92 8.91 14.08 17.85
C ASN A 92 9.54 14.65 16.57
N GLY A 93 9.99 15.91 16.61
CA GLY A 93 10.61 16.58 15.46
C GLY A 93 11.92 15.95 14.93
N ALA A 94 12.49 14.96 15.62
CA ALA A 94 13.68 14.24 15.18
C ALA A 94 13.36 13.04 14.26
N ILE A 95 12.07 12.69 14.11
CA ILE A 95 11.64 11.55 13.30
C ILE A 95 10.56 11.96 12.30
N LYS A 96 10.52 11.25 11.17
CA LYS A 96 9.41 11.25 10.22
C LYS A 96 8.70 9.91 10.38
N LEU A 97 7.54 9.91 11.05
CA LEU A 97 6.75 8.71 11.27
C LEU A 97 5.80 8.48 10.09
N GLU A 98 5.76 7.24 9.60
CA GLU A 98 4.76 6.74 8.66
C GLU A 98 4.12 5.47 9.23
N VAL A 99 2.79 5.42 9.27
CA VAL A 99 2.03 4.26 9.74
C VAL A 99 1.60 3.41 8.55
N LEU A 100 2.20 2.23 8.41
CA LEU A 100 1.81 1.20 7.44
C LEU A 100 0.80 0.26 8.08
N TYR A 101 -0.44 0.28 7.59
CA TYR A 101 -1.48 -0.67 7.97
C TYR A 101 -1.66 -1.76 6.91
N LEU A 102 -1.55 -3.01 7.33
CA LEU A 102 -1.84 -4.16 6.49
C LEU A 102 -3.28 -4.60 6.73
N ASP A 103 -4.13 -4.44 5.74
CA ASP A 103 -5.52 -4.87 5.79
C ASP A 103 -5.69 -6.25 5.18
N CYS A 104 -6.72 -6.99 5.59
CA CYS A 104 -7.05 -8.29 5.02
C CYS A 104 -8.50 -8.65 5.31
N SER A 105 -9.19 -9.27 4.35
CA SER A 105 -10.56 -9.74 4.55
C SER A 105 -10.63 -10.87 5.59
N VAL A 106 -11.74 -10.91 6.33
CA VAL A 106 -12.00 -11.91 7.39
C VAL A 106 -11.88 -13.35 6.86
N ASP A 107 -12.44 -13.61 5.68
CA ASP A 107 -12.43 -14.95 5.08
C ASP A 107 -11.01 -15.44 4.78
N VAL A 108 -10.15 -14.52 4.31
CA VAL A 108 -8.73 -14.84 4.04
C VAL A 108 -7.95 -15.01 5.34
N LEU A 109 -8.22 -14.19 6.36
CA LEU A 109 -7.59 -14.37 7.68
C LEU A 109 -7.97 -15.73 8.29
N ILE A 110 -9.25 -16.14 8.26
CA ILE A 110 -9.70 -17.46 8.73
C ILE A 110 -8.94 -18.57 7.99
N ARG A 111 -8.83 -18.48 6.68
CA ARG A 111 -8.08 -19.46 5.86
C ARG A 111 -6.62 -19.53 6.29
N ARG A 112 -5.92 -18.39 6.42
CA ARG A 112 -4.51 -18.34 6.84
C ARG A 112 -4.29 -18.92 8.23
N PHE A 113 -5.19 -18.66 9.17
CA PHE A 113 -5.15 -19.28 10.51
C PHE A 113 -5.37 -20.79 10.44
N SER A 114 -6.29 -21.27 9.62
CA SER A 114 -6.56 -22.71 9.42
C SER A 114 -5.35 -23.44 8.83
N GLU A 115 -4.69 -22.85 7.84
CA GLU A 115 -3.49 -23.39 7.19
C GLU A 115 -2.32 -23.53 8.19
N THR A 116 -2.16 -22.55 9.09
CA THR A 116 -1.06 -22.54 10.08
C THR A 116 -1.38 -23.32 11.34
N ARG A 117 -2.62 -23.82 11.50
CA ARG A 117 -3.12 -24.53 12.72
C ARG A 117 -2.82 -23.79 14.02
N ARG A 118 -2.76 -22.46 13.98
CA ARG A 118 -2.53 -21.62 15.16
C ARG A 118 -3.87 -21.18 15.74
N ARG A 119 -3.96 -21.16 17.08
CA ARG A 119 -5.06 -20.51 17.78
C ARG A 119 -4.86 -18.99 17.74
N HIS A 120 -5.97 -18.27 17.68
CA HIS A 120 -5.88 -16.80 17.75
C HIS A 120 -5.59 -16.38 19.21
N HIS A 121 -4.61 -15.51 19.41
CA HIS A 121 -4.18 -15.10 20.76
C HIS A 121 -5.26 -14.38 21.57
N LEU A 122 -6.20 -13.67 20.90
CA LEU A 122 -7.35 -13.01 21.54
C LEU A 122 -8.53 -13.95 21.80
N SER A 123 -8.51 -15.18 21.30
CA SER A 123 -9.53 -16.19 21.51
C SER A 123 -8.90 -17.59 21.66
N PRO A 124 -8.09 -17.82 22.73
CA PRO A 124 -7.33 -19.06 22.88
C PRO A 124 -8.25 -20.29 23.06
N ASP A 125 -9.42 -20.12 23.68
CA ASP A 125 -10.40 -21.16 23.92
C ASP A 125 -11.63 -21.12 22.99
N GLY A 126 -11.71 -20.09 22.14
CA GLY A 126 -12.80 -19.86 21.18
C GLY A 126 -12.42 -20.17 19.73
N THR A 127 -13.21 -19.63 18.82
CA THR A 127 -13.01 -19.80 17.39
C THR A 127 -12.01 -18.78 16.83
N ALA A 128 -11.37 -19.13 15.71
CA ALA A 128 -10.50 -18.17 14.99
C ALA A 128 -11.29 -16.92 14.54
N LEU A 129 -12.55 -17.09 14.15
CA LEU A 129 -13.41 -15.98 13.73
C LEU A 129 -13.61 -14.96 14.86
N GLU A 130 -13.92 -15.41 16.08
CA GLU A 130 -14.07 -14.52 17.24
C GLU A 130 -12.80 -13.73 17.53
N GLY A 131 -11.64 -14.41 17.52
CA GLY A 131 -10.37 -13.75 17.73
C GLY A 131 -10.02 -12.74 16.63
N ILE A 132 -10.29 -13.06 15.36
CA ILE A 132 -10.08 -12.16 14.22
C ILE A 132 -10.97 -10.93 14.33
N GLN A 133 -12.24 -11.11 14.71
CA GLN A 133 -13.18 -9.98 14.84
C GLN A 133 -12.73 -9.01 15.95
N LEU A 134 -12.34 -9.56 17.11
CA LEU A 134 -11.78 -8.76 18.21
C LEU A 134 -10.50 -8.01 17.79
N ASP A 135 -9.62 -8.67 17.01
CA ASP A 135 -8.38 -8.07 16.52
C ASP A 135 -8.67 -6.90 15.58
N LEU A 136 -9.58 -7.08 14.63
CA LEU A 136 -10.03 -6.03 13.72
C LEU A 136 -10.64 -4.84 14.46
N ASP A 137 -11.50 -5.10 15.45
CA ASP A 137 -12.15 -4.04 16.24
C ASP A 137 -11.11 -3.24 17.05
N LEU A 138 -10.14 -3.92 17.67
CA LEU A 138 -9.05 -3.27 18.42
C LEU A 138 -8.13 -2.44 17.52
N MET A 139 -7.96 -2.86 16.26
CA MET A 139 -7.05 -2.20 15.31
C MET A 139 -7.72 -1.09 14.50
N GLN A 140 -9.04 -0.87 14.62
CA GLN A 140 -9.77 0.18 13.90
C GLN A 140 -9.16 1.58 14.06
N PRO A 141 -8.77 2.05 15.27
CA PRO A 141 -8.16 3.36 15.42
C PRO A 141 -6.84 3.50 14.65
N ALA A 142 -5.99 2.46 14.66
CA ALA A 142 -4.75 2.45 13.93
C ALA A 142 -4.97 2.45 12.41
N ARG A 143 -5.99 1.71 11.93
CA ARG A 143 -6.42 1.70 10.54
C ARG A 143 -6.83 3.09 10.05
N ALA A 144 -7.60 3.81 10.87
CA ALA A 144 -8.04 5.17 10.56
C ALA A 144 -6.89 6.21 10.52
N ARG A 145 -5.78 5.91 11.22
CA ARG A 145 -4.60 6.79 11.31
C ARG A 145 -3.50 6.40 10.31
N ALA A 146 -3.69 5.31 9.55
CA ALA A 146 -2.68 4.82 8.62
C ALA A 146 -2.36 5.85 7.53
N ASP A 147 -1.07 6.09 7.30
CA ASP A 147 -0.58 6.90 6.18
C ASP A 147 -0.53 6.05 4.91
N VAL A 148 -0.18 4.76 5.04
CA VAL A 148 -0.18 3.77 3.96
C VAL A 148 -1.03 2.58 4.36
N LEU A 149 -1.98 2.17 3.51
CA LEU A 149 -2.81 0.98 3.72
C LEU A 149 -2.61 0.01 2.54
N ILE A 150 -2.15 -1.21 2.85
CA ILE A 150 -2.00 -2.29 1.87
C ILE A 150 -3.04 -3.38 2.16
N ASP A 151 -3.98 -3.58 1.24
CA ASP A 151 -4.90 -4.71 1.28
C ASP A 151 -4.18 -5.99 0.80
N THR A 152 -3.95 -6.92 1.73
CA THR A 152 -3.23 -8.17 1.48
C THR A 152 -4.15 -9.34 1.14
N THR A 153 -5.45 -9.10 0.96
CA THR A 153 -6.47 -10.13 0.72
C THR A 153 -6.11 -11.05 -0.45
N THR A 154 -5.59 -10.47 -1.53
CA THR A 154 -5.23 -11.21 -2.76
C THR A 154 -3.73 -11.32 -2.98
N LEU A 155 -2.90 -10.87 -2.04
CA LEU A 155 -1.45 -10.87 -2.18
C LEU A 155 -0.84 -12.19 -1.69
N SER A 156 0.08 -12.74 -2.47
CA SER A 156 1.03 -13.71 -1.96
C SER A 156 2.09 -13.02 -1.07
N PRO A 157 2.84 -13.76 -0.24
CA PRO A 157 3.96 -13.19 0.51
C PRO A 157 4.99 -12.49 -0.38
N HIS A 158 5.22 -13.00 -1.59
CA HIS A 158 6.11 -12.40 -2.58
C HIS A 158 5.56 -11.06 -3.08
N ASP A 159 4.25 -11.00 -3.41
CA ASP A 159 3.61 -9.77 -3.89
C ASP A 159 3.60 -8.70 -2.80
N LEU A 160 3.32 -9.09 -1.55
CA LEU A 160 3.39 -8.17 -0.40
C LEU A 160 4.80 -7.61 -0.21
N ARG A 161 5.84 -8.46 -0.31
CA ARG A 161 7.24 -8.00 -0.24
C ARG A 161 7.54 -6.99 -1.34
N ALA A 162 7.17 -7.30 -2.58
CA ALA A 162 7.37 -6.39 -3.72
C ALA A 162 6.61 -5.06 -3.51
N GLU A 163 5.39 -5.12 -2.98
CA GLU A 163 4.58 -3.94 -2.69
C GLU A 163 5.24 -3.06 -1.63
N VAL A 164 5.64 -3.62 -0.48
CA VAL A 164 6.33 -2.90 0.61
C VAL A 164 7.64 -2.30 0.12
N THR A 165 8.47 -3.08 -0.57
CA THR A 165 9.73 -2.59 -1.15
C THR A 165 9.48 -1.42 -2.09
N ARG A 166 8.46 -1.49 -2.90
CA ARG A 166 8.07 -0.44 -3.84
C ARG A 166 7.72 0.87 -3.14
N TYR A 167 7.04 0.81 -1.98
CA TYR A 167 6.69 2.02 -1.21
C TYR A 167 7.89 2.62 -0.46
N PHE A 168 8.77 1.80 0.08
CA PHE A 168 9.75 2.25 1.08
C PHE A 168 11.21 2.12 0.64
N ALA A 169 11.54 1.36 -0.43
CA ALA A 169 12.91 1.21 -0.91
C ALA A 169 13.35 2.31 -1.88
N GLN A 170 12.46 3.22 -2.24
CA GLN A 170 12.82 4.31 -3.12
C GLN A 170 13.43 5.44 -2.33
N ASP A 171 14.63 5.83 -2.77
CA ASP A 171 15.46 6.96 -2.34
C ASP A 171 14.78 7.93 -1.36
N LEU A 172 15.47 8.21 -0.26
CA LEU A 172 15.16 9.24 0.75
C LEU A 172 15.01 10.68 0.17
N SER A 173 14.81 10.82 -1.12
CA SER A 173 14.42 12.07 -1.75
C SER A 173 12.91 12.25 -1.58
N HIS A 174 12.52 13.37 -1.00
CA HIS A 174 11.19 13.84 -0.63
C HIS A 174 10.11 13.80 -1.73
N THR A 175 9.90 12.68 -2.41
CA THR A 175 8.87 12.53 -3.44
C THR A 175 7.74 11.66 -2.92
N MET A 176 6.49 12.16 -3.09
CA MET A 176 5.30 11.38 -2.78
C MET A 176 5.25 10.10 -3.61
N ALA A 177 5.05 8.94 -2.98
CA ALA A 177 4.78 7.69 -3.67
C ALA A 177 3.33 7.68 -4.18
N ILE A 178 3.16 7.57 -5.49
CA ILE A 178 1.83 7.51 -6.10
C ILE A 178 1.56 6.09 -6.58
N SER A 179 0.46 5.49 -6.10
CA SER A 179 -0.02 4.21 -6.60
C SER A 179 -1.30 4.37 -7.40
N VAL A 180 -1.36 3.74 -8.58
CA VAL A 180 -2.55 3.76 -9.42
C VAL A 180 -3.01 2.34 -9.68
N GLN A 181 -4.27 2.00 -9.37
CA GLN A 181 -4.75 0.64 -9.55
C GLN A 181 -6.08 0.54 -10.29
N SER A 182 -6.22 -0.53 -11.09
CA SER A 182 -7.49 -0.89 -11.71
C SER A 182 -8.21 -1.99 -10.92
N PHE A 183 -9.54 -1.89 -10.84
CA PHE A 183 -10.36 -2.86 -10.13
C PHE A 183 -11.72 -3.10 -10.81
N SER A 184 -12.38 -4.18 -10.39
CA SER A 184 -13.72 -4.57 -10.83
C SER A 184 -14.76 -4.25 -9.77
N TYR A 185 -15.81 -3.48 -10.12
CA TYR A 185 -16.97 -3.30 -9.23
C TYR A 185 -17.72 -4.59 -8.94
N LYS A 186 -17.66 -5.61 -9.82
CA LYS A 186 -18.26 -6.93 -9.55
C LYS A 186 -17.58 -7.68 -8.41
N ARG A 187 -16.30 -7.38 -8.16
CA ARG A 187 -15.50 -8.02 -7.10
C ARG A 187 -15.31 -7.13 -5.86
N GLY A 188 -16.04 -6.04 -5.81
CA GLY A 188 -15.95 -5.05 -4.73
C GLY A 188 -14.84 -4.02 -4.92
N THR A 189 -14.98 -2.92 -4.19
CA THR A 189 -14.00 -1.83 -4.17
C THR A 189 -12.80 -2.23 -3.30
N PRO A 190 -11.56 -1.93 -3.73
CA PRO A 190 -10.39 -2.15 -2.90
C PRO A 190 -10.36 -1.18 -1.72
N SER A 191 -9.77 -1.62 -0.61
CA SER A 191 -9.45 -0.76 0.53
C SER A 191 -8.22 0.10 0.26
N GLY A 192 -8.06 1.21 0.99
CA GLY A 192 -6.86 2.04 0.92
C GLY A 192 -6.71 2.87 -0.35
N ILE A 193 -7.81 3.23 -1.00
CA ILE A 193 -7.83 4.16 -2.13
C ILE A 193 -8.24 5.54 -1.61
N ASP A 194 -7.39 6.55 -1.86
CA ASP A 194 -7.69 7.94 -1.50
C ASP A 194 -8.63 8.58 -2.52
N MET A 195 -8.42 8.29 -3.82
CA MET A 195 -9.23 8.85 -4.92
C MET A 195 -9.74 7.72 -5.81
N MET A 196 -11.07 7.60 -5.97
CA MET A 196 -11.69 6.53 -6.74
C MET A 196 -12.52 7.07 -7.89
N PHE A 197 -12.27 6.57 -9.10
CA PHE A 197 -12.95 7.00 -10.33
C PHE A 197 -13.69 5.85 -11.01
N ASP A 198 -14.93 6.11 -11.40
CA ASP A 198 -15.75 5.17 -12.17
C ASP A 198 -15.56 5.38 -13.66
N CYS A 199 -15.07 4.34 -14.35
CA CYS A 199 -14.85 4.36 -15.82
C CYS A 199 -15.98 3.69 -16.60
N ARG A 200 -17.12 3.34 -15.98
CA ARG A 200 -18.19 2.59 -16.65
C ARG A 200 -18.93 3.38 -17.73
N PHE A 201 -18.89 4.70 -17.68
CA PHE A 201 -19.49 5.58 -18.68
C PHE A 201 -18.69 5.65 -19.99
N LEU A 202 -17.43 5.24 -20.01
CA LEU A 202 -16.61 5.18 -21.22
C LEU A 202 -17.04 4.01 -22.13
N ARG A 203 -16.74 4.11 -23.43
CA ARG A 203 -17.02 3.06 -24.43
C ARG A 203 -16.52 1.70 -23.94
N ASN A 204 -17.36 0.69 -24.11
CA ASN A 204 -17.07 -0.64 -23.57
C ASN A 204 -16.53 -1.58 -24.67
N PRO A 205 -15.24 -1.94 -24.67
CA PRO A 205 -14.63 -2.83 -25.67
C PRO A 205 -15.25 -4.24 -25.69
N TYR A 206 -16.00 -4.62 -24.68
CA TYR A 206 -16.71 -5.92 -24.63
C TYR A 206 -17.69 -6.11 -25.79
N TRP A 207 -18.24 -5.03 -26.36
CA TRP A 207 -19.19 -5.09 -27.48
C TRP A 207 -18.50 -5.25 -28.83
N ASP A 208 -17.20 -5.04 -28.91
CA ASP A 208 -16.39 -5.29 -30.09
C ASP A 208 -15.90 -6.76 -30.10
N GLN A 209 -16.15 -7.50 -31.17
CA GLN A 209 -15.84 -8.92 -31.25
C GLN A 209 -14.34 -9.21 -31.21
N VAL A 210 -13.51 -8.31 -31.74
CA VAL A 210 -12.04 -8.45 -31.78
C VAL A 210 -11.44 -8.07 -30.43
N LEU A 211 -11.92 -7.00 -29.80
CA LEU A 211 -11.36 -6.45 -28.57
C LEU A 211 -11.88 -7.11 -27.31
N ARG A 212 -12.96 -7.86 -27.39
CA ARG A 212 -13.63 -8.51 -26.26
C ARG A 212 -12.71 -9.47 -25.47
N SER A 213 -11.84 -10.18 -26.18
CA SER A 213 -10.91 -11.15 -25.57
C SER A 213 -9.65 -10.47 -24.98
N GLU A 214 -9.32 -9.29 -25.47
CA GLU A 214 -8.15 -8.53 -25.06
C GLU A 214 -8.39 -7.80 -23.72
N ASN A 215 -7.36 -7.15 -23.20
CA ASN A 215 -7.45 -6.32 -22.00
C ASN A 215 -6.92 -4.89 -22.29
N GLY A 216 -7.00 -4.00 -21.30
CA GLY A 216 -6.60 -2.60 -21.45
C GLY A 216 -5.10 -2.34 -21.62
N LEU A 217 -4.25 -3.37 -21.58
CA LEU A 217 -2.83 -3.26 -21.96
C LEU A 217 -2.68 -3.29 -23.49
N HIS A 218 -3.66 -3.87 -24.22
CA HIS A 218 -3.62 -3.96 -25.67
C HIS A 218 -3.89 -2.60 -26.32
N ALA A 219 -3.01 -2.18 -27.24
CA ALA A 219 -3.10 -0.85 -27.87
C ALA A 219 -4.45 -0.58 -28.56
N GLY A 220 -5.04 -1.59 -29.21
CA GLY A 220 -6.36 -1.47 -29.84
C GLY A 220 -7.49 -1.20 -28.84
N VAL A 221 -7.43 -1.78 -27.64
CA VAL A 221 -8.36 -1.52 -26.54
C VAL A 221 -8.21 -0.09 -26.04
N GLN A 222 -6.97 0.35 -25.85
CA GLN A 222 -6.66 1.73 -25.41
C GLN A 222 -7.19 2.74 -26.42
N ALA A 223 -6.93 2.53 -27.71
CA ALA A 223 -7.42 3.39 -28.78
C ALA A 223 -8.96 3.44 -28.79
N TYR A 224 -9.63 2.29 -28.72
CA TYR A 224 -11.08 2.22 -28.71
C TYR A 224 -11.72 2.95 -27.53
N VAL A 225 -11.15 2.85 -26.34
CA VAL A 225 -11.61 3.58 -25.15
C VAL A 225 -11.32 5.07 -25.29
N ALA A 226 -10.16 5.44 -25.84
CA ALA A 226 -9.76 6.84 -26.04
C ALA A 226 -10.59 7.59 -27.08
N GLU A 227 -11.25 6.88 -28.02
CA GLU A 227 -12.21 7.47 -28.97
C GLU A 227 -13.53 7.92 -28.33
N ASP A 228 -13.79 7.58 -27.07
CA ASP A 228 -14.97 8.10 -26.37
C ASP A 228 -14.87 9.62 -26.20
N LYS A 229 -15.93 10.33 -26.57
CA LYS A 229 -15.99 11.80 -26.47
C LYS A 229 -15.71 12.34 -25.06
N ASN A 230 -15.99 11.55 -24.04
CA ASN A 230 -15.77 11.91 -22.64
C ASN A 230 -14.38 11.54 -22.14
N PHE A 231 -13.59 10.75 -22.89
CA PHE A 231 -12.30 10.26 -22.45
C PHE A 231 -11.29 11.39 -22.23
N ALA A 232 -11.09 12.23 -23.23
CA ALA A 232 -10.12 13.34 -23.14
C ALA A 232 -10.49 14.37 -22.06
N PRO A 233 -11.76 14.83 -21.94
CA PRO A 233 -12.18 15.66 -20.82
C PRO A 233 -11.96 15.00 -19.44
N PHE A 234 -12.32 13.72 -19.31
CA PHE A 234 -12.17 12.97 -18.06
C PHE A 234 -10.70 12.86 -17.64
N ARG A 235 -9.83 12.43 -18.57
CA ARG A 235 -8.37 12.39 -18.35
C ARG A 235 -7.84 13.75 -17.89
N LYS A 236 -8.24 14.84 -18.57
CA LYS A 236 -7.80 16.19 -18.23
C LYS A 236 -8.21 16.57 -16.80
N GLN A 237 -9.47 16.34 -16.42
CA GLN A 237 -9.96 16.70 -15.09
C GLN A 237 -9.23 15.93 -13.98
N ILE A 238 -8.90 14.65 -14.23
CA ILE A 238 -8.11 13.85 -13.26
C ILE A 238 -6.70 14.42 -13.11
N LEU A 239 -6.07 14.81 -14.22
CA LEU A 239 -4.75 15.41 -14.17
C LEU A 239 -4.76 16.78 -13.47
N ASP A 240 -5.73 17.62 -13.77
CA ASP A 240 -5.90 18.92 -13.08
C ASP A 240 -6.11 18.70 -11.57
N LEU A 241 -6.86 17.68 -11.19
CA LEU A 241 -7.09 17.32 -9.79
C LEU A 241 -5.82 16.78 -9.12
N THR A 242 -5.05 15.93 -9.80
CA THR A 242 -3.78 15.43 -9.25
C THR A 242 -2.75 16.55 -9.10
N ASP A 243 -2.67 17.49 -10.05
CA ASP A 243 -1.78 18.65 -9.98
C ASP A 243 -2.11 19.56 -8.77
N LEU A 244 -3.37 19.57 -8.30
CA LEU A 244 -3.80 20.28 -7.10
C LEU A 244 -3.53 19.48 -5.81
N VAL A 245 -3.94 18.19 -5.80
CA VAL A 245 -3.98 17.37 -4.59
C VAL A 245 -2.58 16.90 -4.16
N ILE A 246 -1.70 16.53 -5.11
CA ILE A 246 -0.38 16.02 -4.79
C ILE A 246 0.46 17.03 -3.99
N PRO A 247 0.62 18.29 -4.42
CA PRO A 247 1.36 19.27 -3.63
C PRO A 247 0.71 19.59 -2.28
N ALA A 248 -0.63 19.60 -2.21
CA ALA A 248 -1.35 19.84 -0.95
C ALA A 248 -1.09 18.71 0.07
N HIS A 249 -1.16 17.44 -0.36
CA HIS A 249 -0.85 16.30 0.50
C HIS A 249 0.62 16.30 0.95
N MET A 250 1.55 16.68 0.05
CA MET A 250 2.96 16.82 0.44
C MET A 250 3.15 17.90 1.50
N ALA A 251 2.45 19.03 1.37
CA ALA A 251 2.51 20.11 2.36
C ALA A 251 1.96 19.68 3.73
N GLU A 252 1.01 18.75 3.77
CA GLU A 252 0.49 18.10 4.99
C GLU A 252 1.41 16.99 5.53
N GLY A 253 2.54 16.71 4.87
CA GLY A 253 3.47 15.67 5.28
C GLY A 253 3.05 14.25 4.89
N ARG A 254 2.06 14.09 4.00
CA ARG A 254 1.72 12.77 3.45
C ARG A 254 2.78 12.31 2.47
N SER A 255 3.15 11.04 2.56
CA SER A 255 4.17 10.43 1.71
C SER A 255 3.58 9.57 0.59
N HIS A 256 2.27 9.33 0.60
CA HIS A 256 1.59 8.42 -0.31
C HIS A 256 0.23 8.93 -0.78
N LEU A 257 -0.10 8.62 -2.06
CA LEU A 257 -1.42 8.85 -2.66
C LEU A 257 -1.85 7.61 -3.47
N ALA A 258 -3.01 7.04 -3.14
CA ALA A 258 -3.57 5.89 -3.84
C ALA A 258 -4.76 6.30 -4.73
N ILE A 259 -4.67 6.02 -6.04
CA ILE A 259 -5.70 6.33 -7.02
C ILE A 259 -6.27 5.04 -7.62
N GLY A 260 -7.59 4.87 -7.58
CA GLY A 260 -8.29 3.70 -8.09
C GLY A 260 -9.19 4.00 -9.28
N PHE A 261 -9.11 3.18 -10.34
CA PHE A 261 -10.03 3.20 -11.48
C PHE A 261 -10.88 1.94 -11.49
N GLY A 262 -12.19 2.09 -11.46
CA GLY A 262 -13.15 0.99 -11.48
C GLY A 262 -13.89 0.87 -12.82
N CYS A 263 -14.04 -0.35 -13.33
CA CYS A 263 -15.02 -0.67 -14.36
C CYS A 263 -15.75 -1.96 -14.02
N THR A 264 -16.73 -2.39 -14.84
CA THR A 264 -17.56 -3.56 -14.51
C THR A 264 -16.73 -4.82 -14.26
N GLY A 265 -15.81 -5.13 -15.14
CA GLY A 265 -14.98 -6.36 -15.08
C GLY A 265 -13.51 -6.12 -14.73
N GLY A 266 -13.06 -4.88 -14.51
CA GLY A 266 -11.68 -4.57 -14.14
C GLY A 266 -10.62 -4.86 -15.20
N LYS A 267 -11.00 -5.12 -16.47
CA LYS A 267 -10.07 -5.61 -17.50
C LYS A 267 -9.76 -4.66 -18.64
N HIS A 268 -10.70 -3.79 -19.02
CA HIS A 268 -10.57 -2.94 -20.20
C HIS A 268 -10.42 -1.47 -19.80
N ARG A 269 -11.54 -0.75 -19.57
CA ARG A 269 -11.57 0.70 -19.35
C ARG A 269 -10.74 1.17 -18.16
N SER A 270 -10.85 0.48 -17.02
CA SER A 270 -10.07 0.80 -15.83
C SER A 270 -8.57 0.57 -16.04
N VAL A 271 -8.17 -0.52 -16.70
CA VAL A 271 -6.78 -0.81 -17.04
C VAL A 271 -6.24 0.26 -18.00
N THR A 272 -6.99 0.60 -19.04
CA THR A 272 -6.62 1.70 -19.98
C THR A 272 -6.38 3.01 -19.26
N MET A 273 -7.25 3.38 -18.30
CA MET A 273 -7.09 4.63 -17.54
C MET A 273 -5.84 4.62 -16.66
N VAL A 274 -5.55 3.48 -16.02
CA VAL A 274 -4.33 3.32 -15.19
C VAL A 274 -3.07 3.50 -16.04
N GLU A 275 -2.98 2.79 -17.18
CA GLU A 275 -1.83 2.86 -18.08
C GLU A 275 -1.57 4.27 -18.63
N ILE A 276 -2.63 5.01 -18.91
CA ILE A 276 -2.52 6.36 -19.44
C ILE A 276 -2.16 7.35 -18.34
N LEU A 277 -2.80 7.25 -17.16
CA LEU A 277 -2.49 8.15 -16.04
C LEU A 277 -1.06 7.94 -15.53
N GLU A 278 -0.57 6.70 -15.48
CA GLU A 278 0.84 6.42 -15.15
C GLU A 278 1.78 7.23 -16.03
N LYS A 279 1.64 7.11 -17.36
CA LYS A 279 2.48 7.84 -18.33
C LYS A 279 2.39 9.35 -18.16
N ASP A 280 1.19 9.85 -17.92
CA ASP A 280 0.97 11.28 -17.73
C ASP A 280 1.66 11.82 -16.47
N LEU A 281 1.57 11.10 -15.37
CA LEU A 281 2.21 11.47 -14.11
C LEU A 281 3.73 11.29 -14.16
N GLN A 282 4.24 10.26 -14.85
CA GLN A 282 5.67 10.10 -15.10
C GLN A 282 6.25 11.25 -15.92
N LEU A 283 5.52 11.71 -16.95
CA LEU A 283 5.91 12.90 -17.74
C LEU A 283 5.94 14.19 -16.90
N ARG A 284 5.22 14.22 -15.77
CA ARG A 284 5.26 15.31 -14.78
C ARG A 284 6.35 15.13 -13.73
N GLY A 285 7.16 14.08 -13.85
CA GLY A 285 8.27 13.79 -12.93
C GLY A 285 7.85 13.02 -11.66
N TRP A 286 6.61 12.53 -11.60
CA TRP A 286 6.15 11.73 -10.46
C TRP A 286 6.56 10.28 -10.61
N HIS A 287 6.96 9.68 -9.50
CA HIS A 287 7.18 8.24 -9.44
C HIS A 287 5.84 7.54 -9.20
N VAL A 288 5.44 6.70 -10.15
CA VAL A 288 4.12 6.05 -10.14
C VAL A 288 4.27 4.55 -10.17
N THR A 289 3.53 3.86 -9.34
CA THR A 289 3.42 2.41 -9.34
C THR A 289 2.02 2.01 -9.78
N ILE A 290 1.91 0.99 -10.64
CA ILE A 290 0.62 0.52 -11.13
C ILE A 290 0.32 -0.90 -10.69
N ARG A 291 -0.98 -1.19 -10.52
CA ARG A 291 -1.49 -2.53 -10.24
C ARG A 291 -2.81 -2.78 -10.96
N HIS A 292 -2.90 -3.94 -11.61
CA HIS A 292 -4.13 -4.41 -12.23
C HIS A 292 -4.68 -5.62 -11.47
N ARG A 293 -5.56 -5.35 -10.50
CA ARG A 293 -6.11 -6.37 -9.60
C ARG A 293 -6.68 -7.60 -10.33
N GLU A 294 -7.31 -7.38 -11.48
CA GLU A 294 -8.03 -8.43 -12.20
C GLU A 294 -7.20 -9.13 -13.30
N LEU A 295 -5.97 -8.69 -13.57
CA LEU A 295 -5.11 -9.30 -14.59
C LEU A 295 -4.13 -10.31 -13.99
N VAL A 296 -3.79 -10.22 -12.72
CA VAL A 296 -2.82 -11.08 -12.03
C VAL A 296 -3.33 -12.52 -11.84
N GLU A 297 -4.66 -12.74 -11.85
CA GLU A 297 -5.25 -14.07 -11.57
C GLU A 297 -5.13 -15.13 -12.70
N LYS A 298 -4.67 -14.79 -13.90
CA LYS A 298 -4.66 -15.74 -15.02
C LYS A 298 -3.42 -16.64 -15.11
N THR A 299 -2.36 -16.39 -14.34
CA THR A 299 -1.13 -17.20 -14.40
C THR A 299 -1.11 -18.39 -13.45
N ALA A 300 -2.07 -18.54 -12.53
CA ALA A 300 -2.08 -19.59 -11.51
C ALA A 300 -2.95 -20.82 -11.83
N HIS A 301 -3.67 -20.87 -12.96
CA HIS A 301 -4.65 -21.95 -13.23
C HIS A 301 -4.46 -22.72 -14.54
N THR A 302 -3.28 -22.72 -15.16
CA THR A 302 -3.09 -23.46 -16.44
C THR A 302 -2.07 -24.59 -16.40
N ASP A 303 -1.74 -25.18 -15.23
CA ASP A 303 -0.77 -26.30 -15.23
C ASP A 303 -1.14 -27.49 -14.33
N THR A 304 -2.41 -27.95 -14.36
CA THR A 304 -2.77 -29.24 -13.71
C THR A 304 -3.83 -30.05 -14.46
N SER A 305 -3.85 -30.05 -15.78
CA SER A 305 -4.73 -30.99 -16.50
C SER A 305 -4.16 -31.49 -17.82
N LYS A 306 -2.94 -32.04 -17.80
CA LYS A 306 -2.44 -32.95 -18.86
C LYS A 306 -1.36 -33.86 -18.33
N SER A 307 -1.70 -34.81 -17.48
CA SER A 307 -0.93 -36.07 -17.36
C SER A 307 -1.77 -37.10 -16.64
N LYS A 308 -2.73 -37.70 -17.36
CA LYS A 308 -3.26 -39.05 -17.11
C LYS A 308 -4.06 -39.46 -18.31
N VAL A 309 -3.41 -40.10 -19.26
CA VAL A 309 -3.85 -41.22 -20.09
C VAL A 309 -2.66 -41.59 -20.99
N MET A 310 -1.91 -42.58 -20.60
CA MET A 310 -1.32 -43.62 -21.43
C MET A 310 -0.45 -44.47 -20.52
N ASP A 311 -1.04 -45.59 -20.09
CA ASP A 311 -0.41 -46.91 -20.03
C ASP A 311 -1.46 -47.90 -19.55
N SER A 312 -1.92 -48.70 -20.45
CA SER A 312 -2.40 -50.09 -20.28
C SER A 312 -2.21 -50.80 -21.61
#